data_26041ad3c40c117337becdb0e1a346f7
#
_entry.id   26041ad3c40c117337becdb0e1a346f7
#
_cell.length_a   1.000
_cell.length_b   1.000
_cell.length_c   1.000
_cell.angle_alpha   90.00
_cell.angle_beta   90.00
_cell.angle_gamma   90.00
#
_symmetry.space_group_name_H-M   'P 1'
#
loop_
_entity.id
_entity.type
_entity.pdbx_description
1 polymer ?
#
loop_
_entity_poly.entity_id
_entity_poly.type
_entity_poly.pdbx_seq_one_letter_code
_entity_poly.pdbx_strand_id
1 'polypeptide(L)'
;MANLQLAVKGEYFDAMIRREKTEEYRLCNDYWNKRLVNRKYDRLIITKGYPKRDDSSRRIDVPYEEYEIKTITHPHFGDKPVKVFAIKVNIDNE
;
A
#
# COMPACT_ATOMS: atom_id res chain seq x y z
N MET A 1 -14.70 -8.75 9.83
CA MET A 1 -13.83 -8.64 8.63
C MET A 1 -13.13 -7.30 8.62
N ALA A 2 -11.86 -7.28 8.36
CA ALA A 2 -11.07 -6.05 8.38
C ALA A 2 -10.40 -5.83 7.03
N ASN A 3 -10.41 -4.58 6.59
CA ASN A 3 -9.72 -4.16 5.37
C ASN A 3 -8.59 -3.20 5.72
N LEU A 4 -7.46 -3.38 5.06
CA LEU A 4 -6.36 -2.41 5.17
C LEU A 4 -6.59 -1.34 4.10
N GLN A 5 -6.74 -0.10 4.52
CA GLN A 5 -6.98 1.01 3.60
C GLN A 5 -5.77 1.95 3.59
N LEU A 6 -5.26 2.24 2.39
CA LEU A 6 -4.10 3.09 2.19
C LEU A 6 -4.42 4.18 1.17
N ALA A 7 -4.15 5.44 1.52
CA ALA A 7 -4.22 6.55 0.57
C ALA A 7 -2.83 6.78 0.00
N VAL A 8 -2.71 6.88 -1.32
CA VAL A 8 -1.43 7.08 -2.00
C VAL A 8 -1.50 8.27 -2.95
N LYS A 9 -0.32 8.78 -3.32
CA LYS A 9 -0.25 9.83 -4.33
C LYS A 9 -0.73 9.32 -5.67
N GLY A 10 -1.30 10.21 -6.49
CA GLY A 10 -1.85 9.83 -7.78
C GLY A 10 -0.85 9.13 -8.68
N GLU A 11 0.41 9.59 -8.71
CA GLU A 11 1.45 8.96 -9.53
C GLU A 11 1.70 7.50 -9.12
N TYR A 12 1.64 7.19 -7.84
CA TYR A 12 1.83 5.82 -7.36
C TYR A 12 0.61 4.97 -7.67
N PHE A 13 -0.59 5.51 -7.50
CA PHE A 13 -1.83 4.83 -7.85
C PHE A 13 -1.83 4.45 -9.34
N ASP A 14 -1.50 5.40 -10.20
CA ASP A 14 -1.48 5.18 -11.64
C ASP A 14 -0.42 4.13 -12.03
N ALA A 15 0.73 4.15 -11.37
CA ALA A 15 1.77 3.14 -11.59
C ALA A 15 1.30 1.74 -11.19
N MET A 16 0.51 1.64 -10.12
CA MET A 16 -0.09 0.36 -9.72
C MET A 16 -1.07 -0.15 -10.78
N ILE A 17 -1.90 0.73 -11.33
CA ILE A 17 -2.85 0.37 -12.37
C ILE A 17 -2.11 -0.14 -13.62
N ARG A 18 -0.97 0.45 -13.96
CA ARG A 18 -0.15 0.02 -15.09
C ARG A 18 0.71 -1.22 -14.79
N ARG A 19 0.65 -1.77 -13.56
CA ARG A 19 1.46 -2.88 -13.07
C ARG A 19 2.95 -2.57 -13.03
N GLU A 20 3.32 -1.31 -13.03
CA GLU A 20 4.71 -0.87 -12.87
C GLU A 20 5.12 -0.85 -11.41
N LYS A 21 4.17 -0.67 -10.49
CA LYS A 21 4.40 -0.67 -9.06
C LYS A 21 3.57 -1.80 -8.43
N THR A 22 4.27 -2.80 -7.87
CA THR A 22 3.63 -4.00 -7.31
C THR A 22 3.69 -4.05 -5.79
N GLU A 23 4.19 -3.00 -5.15
CA GLU A 23 4.29 -2.92 -3.70
C GLU A 23 4.05 -1.48 -3.26
N GLU A 24 3.46 -1.31 -2.10
CA GLU A 24 3.36 -0.02 -1.46
C GLU A 24 4.22 -0.04 -0.20
N TYR A 25 4.99 1.04 0.02
CA TYR A 25 5.96 1.10 1.10
C TYR A 25 5.46 1.97 2.24
N ARG A 26 5.58 1.46 3.48
CA ARG A 26 5.29 2.21 4.69
C ARG A 26 6.45 2.01 5.66
N LEU A 27 6.87 3.07 6.34
CA LEU A 27 8.00 3.01 7.26
C LEU A 27 7.74 2.04 8.42
N CYS A 28 8.77 1.30 8.82
CA CYS A 28 8.72 0.46 10.00
C CYS A 28 8.83 1.35 11.25
N ASN A 29 7.70 1.95 11.63
CA ASN A 29 7.60 2.78 12.82
C ASN A 29 6.45 2.28 13.69
N ASP A 30 6.27 2.87 14.88
CA ASP A 30 5.24 2.41 15.82
C ASP A 30 3.84 2.50 15.23
N TYR A 31 3.56 3.53 14.44
CA TYR A 31 2.26 3.72 13.82
C TYR A 31 1.90 2.53 12.91
N TRP A 32 2.83 2.14 12.02
CA TRP A 32 2.60 1.05 11.07
C TRP A 32 2.78 -0.32 11.71
N ASN A 33 3.69 -0.45 12.71
CA ASN A 33 3.81 -1.70 13.45
C ASN A 33 2.49 -2.10 14.09
N LYS A 34 1.79 -1.15 14.70
CA LYS A 34 0.49 -1.42 15.34
C LYS A 34 -0.58 -1.83 14.34
N ARG A 35 -0.47 -1.38 13.09
CA ARG A 35 -1.47 -1.63 12.06
C ARG A 35 -1.20 -2.88 11.25
N LEU A 36 0.05 -3.32 11.16
CA LEU A 36 0.43 -4.40 10.26
C LEU A 36 0.91 -5.65 10.98
N VAL A 37 1.69 -5.52 12.06
CA VAL A 37 2.25 -6.67 12.75
C VAL A 37 1.16 -7.38 13.54
N ASN A 38 1.06 -8.71 13.37
CA ASN A 38 0.04 -9.55 14.00
C ASN A 38 -1.40 -9.12 13.68
N ARG A 39 -1.59 -8.49 12.52
CA ARG A 39 -2.92 -8.12 12.03
C ARG A 39 -3.26 -8.94 10.80
N LYS A 40 -4.51 -9.33 10.69
CA LYS A 40 -5.04 -10.04 9.53
C LYS A 40 -6.09 -9.18 8.86
N TYR A 41 -5.95 -9.02 7.55
CA TYR A 41 -6.88 -8.26 6.74
C TYR A 41 -7.42 -9.15 5.62
N ASP A 42 -8.66 -8.94 5.23
CA ASP A 42 -9.27 -9.67 4.12
C ASP A 42 -8.96 -9.00 2.80
N ARG A 43 -9.08 -7.68 2.77
CA ARG A 43 -8.92 -6.90 1.53
C ARG A 43 -7.93 -5.77 1.73
N LEU A 44 -7.25 -5.44 0.65
CA LEU A 44 -6.39 -4.26 0.55
C LEU A 44 -7.11 -3.23 -0.31
N ILE A 45 -7.41 -2.07 0.27
CA ILE A 45 -8.10 -0.98 -0.41
C ILE A 45 -7.09 0.16 -0.56
N ILE A 46 -6.75 0.50 -1.80
CA ILE A 46 -5.84 1.60 -2.09
C ILE A 46 -6.62 2.70 -2.79
N THR A 47 -6.48 3.92 -2.31
CA THR A 47 -7.20 5.06 -2.87
C THR A 47 -6.23 6.08 -3.46
N LYS A 48 -6.64 6.72 -4.55
CA LYS A 48 -5.89 7.82 -5.17
C LYS A 48 -6.24 9.10 -4.40
N GLY A 49 -5.40 9.43 -3.42
CA GLY A 49 -5.69 10.51 -2.47
C GLY A 49 -6.89 10.16 -1.60
N TYR A 50 -7.80 11.12 -1.46
CA TYR A 50 -9.01 10.97 -0.65
C TYR A 50 -10.25 11.14 -1.53
N PRO A 51 -10.61 10.14 -2.35
CA PRO A 51 -11.73 10.23 -3.26
C PRO A 51 -13.05 10.19 -2.52
N LYS A 52 -14.11 10.63 -3.20
CA LYS A 52 -15.46 10.48 -2.68
C LYS A 52 -15.82 9.00 -2.57
N ARG A 53 -16.73 8.67 -1.65
CA ARG A 53 -17.07 7.29 -1.31
C ARG A 53 -17.54 6.47 -2.52
N ASP A 54 -18.22 7.12 -3.47
CA ASP A 54 -18.79 6.47 -4.65
C ASP A 54 -17.87 6.52 -5.88
N ASP A 55 -16.64 7.05 -5.74
CA ASP A 55 -15.71 7.15 -6.86
C ASP A 55 -14.84 5.89 -6.95
N SER A 56 -15.38 4.86 -7.59
CA SER A 56 -14.68 3.58 -7.75
C SER A 56 -13.47 3.67 -8.68
N SER A 57 -13.41 4.69 -9.56
CA SER A 57 -12.28 4.84 -10.49
C SER A 57 -10.99 5.20 -9.76
N ARG A 58 -11.07 5.65 -8.51
CA ARG A 58 -9.90 6.03 -7.69
C ARG A 58 -9.67 5.05 -6.55
N ARG A 59 -10.10 3.79 -6.71
CA ARG A 59 -9.93 2.74 -5.71
C ARG A 59 -9.40 1.48 -6.36
N ILE A 60 -8.49 0.83 -5.64
CA ILE A 60 -8.07 -0.54 -5.92
C ILE A 60 -8.58 -1.37 -4.76
N ASP A 61 -9.29 -2.46 -5.05
CA ASP A 61 -9.83 -3.37 -4.04
C ASP A 61 -9.42 -4.78 -4.43
N VAL A 62 -8.43 -5.32 -3.72
CA VAL A 62 -7.84 -6.63 -4.02
C VAL A 62 -7.66 -7.42 -2.73
N PRO A 63 -7.50 -8.74 -2.81
CA PRO A 63 -7.17 -9.53 -1.62
C PRO A 63 -5.87 -9.04 -0.98
N TYR A 64 -5.82 -9.04 0.33
CA TYR A 64 -4.61 -8.68 1.07
C TYR A 64 -3.62 -9.86 1.04
N GLU A 65 -2.44 -9.65 0.47
CA GLU A 65 -1.43 -10.70 0.30
C GLU A 65 -0.22 -10.51 1.22
N GLU A 66 -0.42 -9.87 2.37
CA GLU A 66 0.61 -9.68 3.37
C GLU A 66 1.70 -8.68 2.93
N TYR A 67 2.78 -8.63 3.68
CA TYR A 67 3.90 -7.72 3.42
C TYR A 67 5.22 -8.44 3.66
N GLU A 68 6.30 -7.80 3.17
CA GLU A 68 7.67 -8.18 3.50
C GLU A 68 8.37 -6.98 4.11
N ILE A 69 9.37 -7.23 4.96
CA ILE A 69 10.23 -6.18 5.48
C ILE A 69 11.41 -6.04 4.51
N LYS A 70 11.60 -4.82 3.98
CA LYS A 70 12.68 -4.53 3.04
C LYS A 70 13.43 -3.29 3.49
N THR A 71 14.70 -3.20 3.11
CA THR A 71 15.48 -1.97 3.26
C THR A 71 15.61 -1.36 1.88
N ILE A 72 15.12 -0.13 1.72
CA ILE A 72 15.10 0.55 0.42
C ILE A 72 15.66 1.96 0.54
N THR A 73 16.10 2.51 -0.59
CA THR A 73 16.38 3.93 -0.74
C THR A 73 15.34 4.50 -1.70
N HIS A 74 14.56 5.47 -1.24
CA HIS A 74 13.49 6.04 -2.04
C HIS A 74 13.42 7.54 -1.80
N PRO A 75 13.25 8.36 -2.85
CA PRO A 75 13.23 9.83 -2.70
C PRO A 75 12.20 10.33 -1.69
N HIS A 76 11.09 9.62 -1.55
CA HIS A 76 10.03 9.99 -0.61
C HIS A 76 10.50 9.93 0.87
N PHE A 77 11.48 9.05 1.17
CA PHE A 77 12.01 8.85 2.53
C PHE A 77 13.39 9.48 2.72
N GLY A 78 13.91 10.19 1.72
CA GLY A 78 15.23 10.79 1.76
C GLY A 78 16.26 9.97 0.98
N ASP A 79 17.54 10.28 1.21
CA ASP A 79 18.64 9.67 0.46
C ASP A 79 19.33 8.50 1.18
N LYS A 80 18.87 8.16 2.38
CA LYS A 80 19.45 7.06 3.16
C LYS A 80 18.55 5.83 3.12
N PRO A 81 19.13 4.61 3.20
CA PRO A 81 18.32 3.40 3.27
C PRO A 81 17.43 3.41 4.51
N VAL A 82 16.19 2.96 4.34
CA VAL A 82 15.22 2.85 5.43
C VAL A 82 14.53 1.50 5.37
N LYS A 83 14.13 1.01 6.54
CA LYS A 83 13.32 -0.21 6.65
C LYS A 83 11.86 0.13 6.42
N VAL A 84 11.22 -0.65 5.58
CA VAL A 84 9.81 -0.44 5.24
C VAL A 84 9.05 -1.75 5.24
N PHE A 85 7.73 -1.64 5.45
CA PHE A 85 6.79 -2.68 5.10
C PHE A 85 6.52 -2.56 3.60
N ALA A 86 6.87 -3.59 2.84
CA ALA A 86 6.55 -3.69 1.41
C ALA A 86 5.26 -4.48 1.28
N ILE A 87 4.14 -3.77 1.18
CA ILE A 87 2.81 -4.35 1.12
C ILE A 87 2.53 -4.73 -0.33
N LYS A 88 2.24 -6.00 -0.57
CA LYS A 88 2.03 -6.50 -1.93
C LYS A 88 0.74 -5.94 -2.53
N VAL A 89 0.83 -5.48 -3.77
CA VAL A 89 -0.31 -4.98 -4.54
C VAL A 89 -0.40 -5.78 -5.82
N ASN A 90 -1.33 -6.73 -5.87
CA ASN A 90 -1.52 -7.60 -7.04
C ASN A 90 -2.89 -7.33 -7.65
N ILE A 91 -2.93 -6.43 -8.62
CA ILE A 91 -4.18 -6.01 -9.26
C ILE A 91 -4.81 -7.15 -10.08
N ASP A 92 -4.00 -8.08 -10.55
CA ASP A 92 -4.50 -9.19 -11.36
C ASP A 92 -5.14 -10.29 -10.52
N ASN A 93 -5.02 -10.24 -9.20
CA ASN A 93 -5.62 -11.20 -8.28
C ASN A 93 -6.86 -10.60 -7.61
N GLU A 94 -7.88 -10.35 -8.40
CA GLU A 94 -9.14 -9.78 -7.90
C GLU A 94 -10.08 -10.84 -7.35
#